data_104f9c48a5979060edebebc9bccca3f9
#
_entry.id   104f9c48a5979060edebebc9bccca3f9
#
_cell.length_a   1.000
_cell.length_b   1.000
_cell.length_c   1.000
_cell.angle_alpha   90.00
_cell.angle_beta   90.00
_cell.angle_gamma   90.00
#
_symmetry.space_group_name_H-M   'P 1'
#
loop_
_entity.id
_entity.type
_entity.pdbx_description
1 polymer ?
#
loop_
_entity_poly.entity_id
_entity_poly.type
_entity_poly.pdbx_seq_one_letter_code
_entity_poly.pdbx_strand_id
1 'polypeptide(L)'
;MFPCCIRLQKIRPVAWCLVVVLFAGVCLADSRHRYEIDPESPDGTLLQQILQESSSDHRRELLERYLNQFPQTKSIAWIEEQLLEAYAQNQDVEHLLALAEKLLALDSADLGTANRALRAASTGKDLDLRAKWANLAWEVAHRAATPNADQGLVAEVTNFADFVLYTAAHETGDLGKKTEYFRTLEQRDPDNEYVRSGRLEYINAVIETASPEQRLPFVEKELARTPNDEDLLFAGTQEAARLNRDAQALNYSLRLLSVLAKRATPTGLAEADWAKKRSQYISIASWYAGSIYSKQGEYGPSDRYLTAALSYLLDKPGMLAAAYYTLGYNNYTLANDSRDPARVRDALRYNQLCANIKSPYQASAQKNLEALKVEFHLE
;
A
#
# COMPACT_ATOMS: atom_id res chain seq x y z
N MET A 1 -70.01 13.56 3.33
CA MET A 1 -70.70 13.02 4.50
C MET A 1 -70.89 11.53 4.33
N PHE A 2 -69.97 10.74 4.86
CA PHE A 2 -70.17 9.31 5.13
C PHE A 2 -69.23 8.95 6.29
N PRO A 3 -69.71 8.41 7.42
CA PRO A 3 -68.89 7.98 8.53
C PRO A 3 -68.51 6.52 8.35
N CYS A 4 -67.21 6.22 8.38
CA CYS A 4 -66.70 4.86 8.35
C CYS A 4 -66.54 4.36 9.77
N CYS A 5 -67.45 3.46 10.21
CA CYS A 5 -67.37 2.74 11.47
C CYS A 5 -66.29 1.65 11.35
N ILE A 6 -65.20 1.79 12.05
CA ILE A 6 -64.22 0.71 12.24
C ILE A 6 -64.69 -0.17 13.43
N ARG A 7 -65.04 -1.41 13.09
CA ARG A 7 -65.35 -2.49 14.07
C ARG A 7 -64.02 -2.98 14.70
N LEU A 8 -63.84 -2.72 15.99
CA LEU A 8 -62.82 -3.34 16.81
C LEU A 8 -63.11 -4.84 16.96
N GLN A 9 -62.36 -5.69 16.25
CA GLN A 9 -62.32 -7.12 16.50
C GLN A 9 -61.50 -7.41 17.75
N LYS A 10 -62.04 -8.19 18.65
CA LYS A 10 -61.40 -8.69 19.88
C LYS A 10 -60.17 -9.50 19.55
N ILE A 11 -58.96 -8.94 19.79
CA ILE A 11 -57.68 -9.61 19.71
C ILE A 11 -57.58 -10.55 20.93
N ARG A 12 -57.30 -11.86 20.66
CA ARG A 12 -57.18 -12.93 21.68
C ARG A 12 -55.93 -12.67 22.55
N PRO A 13 -55.94 -13.05 23.84
CA PRO A 13 -54.85 -12.72 24.81
C PRO A 13 -53.47 -13.36 24.47
N VAL A 14 -53.40 -14.32 23.56
CA VAL A 14 -52.13 -14.98 23.15
C VAL A 14 -51.21 -14.07 22.28
N ALA A 15 -51.77 -13.09 21.56
CA ALA A 15 -51.00 -12.17 20.75
C ALA A 15 -50.26 -11.09 21.57
N TRP A 16 -50.73 -10.79 22.80
CA TRP A 16 -50.10 -9.80 23.67
C TRP A 16 -48.80 -10.30 24.32
N CYS A 17 -48.71 -11.62 24.61
CA CYS A 17 -47.49 -12.19 25.18
C CYS A 17 -46.33 -12.23 24.19
N LEU A 18 -46.59 -12.42 22.88
CA LEU A 18 -45.54 -12.40 21.85
C LEU A 18 -45.02 -10.99 21.55
N VAL A 19 -45.87 -9.97 21.63
CA VAL A 19 -45.44 -8.58 21.44
C VAL A 19 -44.62 -8.09 22.63
N VAL A 20 -44.92 -8.51 23.84
CA VAL A 20 -44.16 -8.13 25.06
C VAL A 20 -42.80 -8.79 25.09
N VAL A 21 -42.65 -10.05 24.58
CA VAL A 21 -41.37 -10.75 24.50
C VAL A 21 -40.45 -10.15 23.41
N LEU A 22 -41.02 -9.70 22.27
CA LEU A 22 -40.27 -9.01 21.25
C LEU A 22 -39.75 -7.62 21.68
N PHE A 23 -40.55 -6.88 22.50
CA PHE A 23 -40.06 -5.62 23.07
C PHE A 23 -39.05 -5.80 24.21
N ALA A 24 -39.09 -6.89 24.95
CA ALA A 24 -38.12 -7.19 26.00
C ALA A 24 -36.74 -7.56 25.40
N GLY A 25 -36.72 -8.20 24.22
CA GLY A 25 -35.46 -8.51 23.50
C GLY A 25 -34.71 -7.31 22.93
N VAL A 26 -35.45 -6.25 22.54
CA VAL A 26 -34.84 -5.01 22.03
C VAL A 26 -34.32 -4.13 23.18
N CYS A 27 -34.90 -4.22 24.38
CA CYS A 27 -34.45 -3.45 25.56
C CYS A 27 -33.13 -3.98 26.20
N LEU A 28 -32.71 -5.23 25.93
CA LEU A 28 -31.51 -5.79 26.56
C LEU A 28 -30.19 -5.41 25.82
N ALA A 29 -30.26 -5.02 24.55
CA ALA A 29 -29.08 -4.59 23.78
C ALA A 29 -28.61 -3.17 24.14
N ASP A 30 -29.47 -2.33 24.74
CA ASP A 30 -29.20 -0.90 25.02
C ASP A 30 -28.87 -0.62 26.51
N SER A 31 -28.69 -1.67 27.32
CA SER A 31 -28.45 -1.52 28.76
C SER A 31 -27.04 -1.04 29.11
N ARG A 32 -26.09 -1.14 28.20
CA ARG A 32 -24.68 -0.70 28.39
C ARG A 32 -24.53 0.82 28.46
N HIS A 33 -25.42 1.57 27.82
CA HIS A 33 -25.33 3.02 27.68
C HIS A 33 -26.24 3.77 28.66
N ARG A 34 -26.83 3.08 29.61
CA ARG A 34 -27.74 3.70 30.60
C ARG A 34 -27.00 4.08 31.88
N TYR A 35 -27.29 5.24 32.36
CA TYR A 35 -26.92 5.67 33.69
C TYR A 35 -28.17 5.81 34.56
N GLU A 36 -28.05 5.46 35.83
CA GLU A 36 -29.09 5.64 36.81
C GLU A 36 -28.69 6.78 37.76
N ILE A 37 -29.54 7.77 37.92
CA ILE A 37 -29.33 8.86 38.87
C ILE A 37 -30.25 8.61 40.08
N ASP A 38 -29.64 8.32 41.21
CA ASP A 38 -30.26 8.42 42.53
C ASP A 38 -29.73 9.70 43.20
N PRO A 39 -30.49 10.80 43.19
CA PRO A 39 -30.03 12.08 43.72
C PRO A 39 -29.63 12.07 45.19
N GLU A 40 -30.11 11.07 45.94
CA GLU A 40 -29.82 10.93 47.38
C GLU A 40 -28.52 10.13 47.62
N SER A 41 -27.99 9.45 46.58
CA SER A 41 -26.77 8.70 46.70
C SER A 41 -25.53 9.58 46.41
N PRO A 42 -24.37 9.29 47.00
CA PRO A 42 -23.13 10.05 46.72
C PRO A 42 -22.68 9.97 45.24
N ASP A 43 -22.86 8.83 44.59
CA ASP A 43 -22.56 8.63 43.19
C ASP A 43 -23.55 9.36 42.27
N GLY A 44 -24.84 9.37 42.58
CA GLY A 44 -25.85 10.14 41.84
C GLY A 44 -25.62 11.64 41.92
N THR A 45 -25.23 12.17 43.11
CA THR A 45 -24.86 13.58 43.26
C THR A 45 -23.68 13.96 42.35
N LEU A 46 -22.62 13.14 42.29
CA LEU A 46 -21.47 13.39 41.43
C LEU A 46 -21.84 13.26 39.94
N LEU A 47 -22.72 12.30 39.60
CA LEU A 47 -23.21 12.13 38.24
C LEU A 47 -23.99 13.35 37.75
N GLN A 48 -24.83 13.97 38.62
CA GLN A 48 -25.51 15.22 38.31
C GLN A 48 -24.54 16.37 38.04
N GLN A 49 -23.44 16.48 38.81
CA GLN A 49 -22.39 17.47 38.57
C GLN A 49 -21.72 17.26 37.19
N ILE A 50 -21.41 16.00 36.83
CA ILE A 50 -20.84 15.65 35.52
C ILE A 50 -21.78 16.09 34.38
N LEU A 51 -23.09 15.84 34.51
CA LEU A 51 -24.07 16.18 33.48
C LEU A 51 -24.29 17.69 33.32
N GLN A 52 -24.06 18.47 34.35
CA GLN A 52 -24.22 19.93 34.33
C GLN A 52 -22.93 20.67 33.97
N GLU A 53 -21.76 19.96 33.99
CA GLU A 53 -20.48 20.58 33.72
C GLU A 53 -20.30 20.83 32.22
N SER A 54 -20.01 22.09 31.89
CA SER A 54 -19.82 22.56 30.53
C SER A 54 -18.33 22.63 30.08
N SER A 55 -17.42 22.73 31.07
CA SER A 55 -15.98 22.71 30.79
C SER A 55 -15.51 21.28 30.55
N SER A 56 -14.92 21.04 29.39
CA SER A 56 -14.40 19.70 29.02
C SER A 56 -13.33 19.20 29.99
N ASP A 57 -12.40 20.08 30.42
CA ASP A 57 -11.36 19.73 31.38
C ASP A 57 -11.90 19.37 32.73
N HIS A 58 -12.78 20.21 33.26
CA HIS A 58 -13.38 19.96 34.58
C HIS A 58 -14.35 18.76 34.55
N ARG A 59 -15.08 18.56 33.45
CA ARG A 59 -15.88 17.35 33.23
C ARG A 59 -15.05 16.09 33.23
N ARG A 60 -13.87 16.09 32.57
CA ARG A 60 -12.90 14.98 32.61
C ARG A 60 -12.48 14.67 34.06
N GLU A 61 -12.06 15.68 34.83
CA GLU A 61 -11.66 15.49 36.22
C GLU A 61 -12.79 14.90 37.08
N LEU A 62 -14.04 15.33 36.87
CA LEU A 62 -15.20 14.77 37.54
C LEU A 62 -15.44 13.30 37.16
N LEU A 63 -15.28 12.94 35.90
CA LEU A 63 -15.40 11.56 35.39
C LEU A 63 -14.32 10.66 36.00
N GLU A 64 -13.07 11.09 36.01
CA GLU A 64 -11.94 10.36 36.62
C GLU A 64 -12.19 10.17 38.12
N ARG A 65 -12.62 11.22 38.81
CA ARG A 65 -13.00 11.15 40.24
C ARG A 65 -14.13 10.17 40.49
N TYR A 66 -15.13 10.12 39.59
CA TYR A 66 -16.25 9.18 39.67
C TYR A 66 -15.79 7.74 39.62
N LEU A 67 -14.95 7.38 38.61
CA LEU A 67 -14.42 6.03 38.50
C LEU A 67 -13.56 5.60 39.72
N ASN A 68 -12.77 6.53 40.25
CA ASN A 68 -11.94 6.26 41.41
C ASN A 68 -12.78 6.05 42.70
N GLN A 69 -13.88 6.79 42.87
CA GLN A 69 -14.71 6.71 44.07
C GLN A 69 -15.77 5.58 43.96
N PHE A 70 -16.27 5.29 42.78
CA PHE A 70 -17.38 4.36 42.55
C PHE A 70 -17.05 3.29 41.47
N PRO A 71 -16.01 2.49 41.63
CA PRO A 71 -15.55 1.54 40.61
C PRO A 71 -16.51 0.37 40.34
N GLN A 72 -17.55 0.21 41.16
CA GLN A 72 -18.54 -0.87 41.07
C GLN A 72 -19.94 -0.36 40.71
N THR A 73 -20.03 0.89 40.21
CA THR A 73 -21.35 1.49 39.87
C THR A 73 -21.95 0.82 38.63
N LYS A 74 -23.28 0.82 38.54
CA LYS A 74 -24.03 0.38 37.36
C LYS A 74 -23.81 1.31 36.17
N SER A 75 -23.43 2.56 36.39
CA SER A 75 -23.19 3.58 35.37
C SER A 75 -21.76 3.53 34.80
N ILE A 76 -20.94 2.57 35.21
CA ILE A 76 -19.51 2.53 34.87
C ILE A 76 -19.26 2.55 33.35
N ALA A 77 -20.04 1.79 32.58
CA ALA A 77 -19.88 1.74 31.12
C ALA A 77 -20.16 3.10 30.47
N TRP A 78 -21.19 3.80 30.91
CA TRP A 78 -21.50 5.14 30.42
C TRP A 78 -20.41 6.14 30.83
N ILE A 79 -19.90 6.07 32.06
CA ILE A 79 -18.82 6.96 32.54
C ILE A 79 -17.54 6.74 31.70
N GLU A 80 -17.16 5.49 31.43
CA GLU A 80 -15.99 5.15 30.63
C GLU A 80 -16.12 5.65 29.18
N GLU A 81 -17.31 5.59 28.58
CA GLU A 81 -17.57 6.18 27.26
C GLU A 81 -17.44 7.71 27.27
N GLN A 82 -18.01 8.37 28.29
CA GLN A 82 -17.91 9.84 28.44
C GLN A 82 -16.44 10.24 28.65
N LEU A 83 -15.67 9.45 29.38
CA LEU A 83 -14.26 9.69 29.64
C LEU A 83 -13.42 9.49 28.37
N LEU A 84 -13.72 8.47 27.58
CA LEU A 84 -13.09 8.24 26.29
C LEU A 84 -13.27 9.44 25.34
N GLU A 85 -14.51 9.99 25.31
CA GLU A 85 -14.81 11.20 24.54
C GLU A 85 -14.08 12.43 25.09
N ALA A 86 -14.01 12.60 26.41
CA ALA A 86 -13.31 13.71 27.04
C ALA A 86 -11.80 13.66 26.76
N TYR A 87 -11.16 12.49 26.80
CA TYR A 87 -9.76 12.33 26.41
C TYR A 87 -9.55 12.66 24.93
N ALA A 88 -10.48 12.27 24.06
CA ALA A 88 -10.40 12.61 22.63
C ALA A 88 -10.47 14.13 22.40
N GLN A 89 -11.39 14.83 23.05
CA GLN A 89 -11.56 16.29 22.97
C GLN A 89 -10.31 17.04 23.48
N ASN A 90 -9.70 16.53 24.54
CA ASN A 90 -8.51 17.13 25.16
C ASN A 90 -7.19 16.67 24.51
N GLN A 91 -7.25 15.85 23.47
CA GLN A 91 -6.09 15.27 22.77
C GLN A 91 -5.15 14.48 23.71
N ASP A 92 -5.70 13.93 24.77
CA ASP A 92 -4.99 13.07 25.73
C ASP A 92 -4.92 11.64 25.18
N VAL A 93 -4.02 11.45 24.21
CA VAL A 93 -3.90 10.20 23.46
C VAL A 93 -3.52 9.03 24.35
N GLU A 94 -2.65 9.24 25.33
CA GLU A 94 -2.15 8.17 26.21
C GLU A 94 -3.28 7.55 27.04
N HIS A 95 -4.04 8.37 27.76
CA HIS A 95 -5.17 7.90 28.57
C HIS A 95 -6.31 7.37 27.70
N LEU A 96 -6.56 7.98 26.54
CA LEU A 96 -7.55 7.48 25.59
C LEU A 96 -7.23 6.05 25.16
N LEU A 97 -6.00 5.79 24.72
CA LEU A 97 -5.61 4.47 24.24
C LEU A 97 -5.61 3.41 25.35
N ALA A 98 -5.17 3.78 26.55
CA ALA A 98 -5.23 2.89 27.71
C ALA A 98 -6.67 2.50 28.09
N LEU A 99 -7.59 3.47 28.07
CA LEU A 99 -9.01 3.21 28.33
C LEU A 99 -9.65 2.39 27.20
N ALA A 100 -9.33 2.70 25.95
CA ALA A 100 -9.83 1.95 24.80
C ALA A 100 -9.39 0.47 24.82
N GLU A 101 -8.16 0.16 25.21
CA GLU A 101 -7.70 -1.23 25.40
C GLU A 101 -8.55 -1.97 26.44
N LYS A 102 -8.85 -1.30 27.56
CA LYS A 102 -9.69 -1.86 28.62
C LYS A 102 -11.12 -2.13 28.12
N LEU A 103 -11.72 -1.17 27.41
CA LEU A 103 -13.08 -1.32 26.88
C LEU A 103 -13.17 -2.42 25.81
N LEU A 104 -12.19 -2.50 24.92
CA LEU A 104 -12.13 -3.55 23.89
C LEU A 104 -11.83 -4.94 24.49
N ALA A 105 -11.21 -5.02 25.65
CA ALA A 105 -11.09 -6.29 26.39
C ALA A 105 -12.44 -6.77 26.95
N LEU A 106 -13.35 -5.86 27.27
CA LEU A 106 -14.71 -6.17 27.74
C LEU A 106 -15.68 -6.43 26.58
N ASP A 107 -15.58 -5.64 25.50
CA ASP A 107 -16.34 -5.80 24.26
C ASP A 107 -15.42 -5.72 23.04
N SER A 108 -15.01 -6.87 22.56
CA SER A 108 -14.10 -6.99 21.42
C SER A 108 -14.72 -6.62 20.07
N ALA A 109 -16.01 -6.26 20.04
CA ALA A 109 -16.73 -5.82 18.83
C ALA A 109 -17.17 -4.35 18.92
N ASP A 110 -16.73 -3.61 19.93
CA ASP A 110 -17.03 -2.18 20.07
C ASP A 110 -16.29 -1.34 19.02
N LEU A 111 -16.96 -1.17 17.89
CA LEU A 111 -16.46 -0.43 16.72
C LEU A 111 -16.27 1.07 17.01
N GLY A 112 -17.11 1.65 17.88
CA GLY A 112 -17.01 3.07 18.25
C GLY A 112 -15.71 3.37 19.01
N THR A 113 -15.40 2.55 20.02
CA THR A 113 -14.16 2.65 20.78
C THR A 113 -12.94 2.42 19.88
N ALA A 114 -12.97 1.38 19.02
CA ALA A 114 -11.87 1.10 18.11
C ALA A 114 -11.59 2.25 17.13
N ASN A 115 -12.65 2.87 16.57
CA ASN A 115 -12.52 4.02 15.66
C ASN A 115 -11.89 5.24 16.35
N ARG A 116 -12.35 5.58 17.58
CA ARG A 116 -11.78 6.70 18.35
C ARG A 116 -10.30 6.48 18.66
N ALA A 117 -9.94 5.28 19.09
CA ALA A 117 -8.56 4.92 19.39
C ALA A 117 -7.67 4.97 18.16
N LEU A 118 -8.13 4.43 17.01
CA LEU A 118 -7.42 4.50 15.75
C LEU A 118 -7.17 5.95 15.32
N ARG A 119 -8.20 6.81 15.38
CA ARG A 119 -8.05 8.23 15.04
C ARG A 119 -7.05 8.92 15.96
N ALA A 120 -7.11 8.68 17.27
CA ALA A 120 -6.15 9.23 18.22
C ALA A 120 -4.72 8.76 17.93
N ALA A 121 -4.51 7.46 17.74
CA ALA A 121 -3.20 6.90 17.42
C ALA A 121 -2.63 7.43 16.09
N SER A 122 -3.49 7.66 15.09
CA SER A 122 -3.08 8.13 13.76
C SER A 122 -2.46 9.53 13.77
N THR A 123 -2.72 10.37 14.77
CA THR A 123 -2.16 11.72 14.91
C THR A 123 -0.74 11.72 15.48
N GLY A 124 -0.34 10.64 16.16
CA GLY A 124 0.96 10.51 16.79
C GLY A 124 2.09 10.27 15.77
N LYS A 125 3.34 10.38 16.23
CA LYS A 125 4.54 10.09 15.41
C LYS A 125 5.04 8.65 15.57
N ASP A 126 4.50 7.90 16.51
CA ASP A 126 4.88 6.52 16.77
C ASP A 126 4.21 5.61 15.74
N LEU A 127 5.00 5.15 14.78
CA LEU A 127 4.53 4.31 13.68
C LEU A 127 4.10 2.91 14.14
N ASP A 128 4.73 2.38 15.20
CA ASP A 128 4.38 1.08 15.76
C ASP A 128 3.01 1.16 16.46
N LEU A 129 2.77 2.25 17.17
CA LEU A 129 1.49 2.50 17.79
C LEU A 129 0.38 2.69 16.76
N ARG A 130 0.64 3.43 15.67
CA ARG A 130 -0.28 3.57 14.53
C ARG A 130 -0.62 2.19 13.93
N ALA A 131 0.40 1.37 13.64
CA ALA A 131 0.20 0.05 13.05
C ALA A 131 -0.55 -0.90 14.01
N LYS A 132 -0.24 -0.86 15.31
CA LYS A 132 -0.96 -1.62 16.33
C LYS A 132 -2.45 -1.30 16.32
N TRP A 133 -2.81 -0.02 16.37
CA TRP A 133 -4.22 0.39 16.41
C TRP A 133 -4.93 0.21 15.07
N ALA A 134 -4.23 0.35 13.95
CA ALA A 134 -4.76 0.02 12.64
C ALA A 134 -5.11 -1.48 12.51
N ASN A 135 -4.25 -2.36 13.02
CA ASN A 135 -4.52 -3.79 13.04
C ASN A 135 -5.71 -4.12 13.96
N LEU A 136 -5.71 -3.59 15.17
CA LEU A 136 -6.77 -3.84 16.15
C LEU A 136 -8.13 -3.34 15.65
N ALA A 137 -8.19 -2.10 15.13
CA ALA A 137 -9.45 -1.53 14.63
C ALA A 137 -10.00 -2.31 13.42
N TRP A 138 -9.12 -2.76 12.52
CA TRP A 138 -9.50 -3.63 11.41
C TRP A 138 -10.12 -4.95 11.91
N GLU A 139 -9.51 -5.59 12.89
CA GLU A 139 -10.03 -6.83 13.50
C GLU A 139 -11.37 -6.61 14.20
N VAL A 140 -11.52 -5.49 14.94
CA VAL A 140 -12.79 -5.13 15.60
C VAL A 140 -13.87 -4.91 14.55
N ALA A 141 -13.58 -4.19 13.45
CA ALA A 141 -14.52 -3.97 12.37
C ALA A 141 -15.00 -5.30 11.75
N HIS A 142 -14.11 -6.25 11.57
CA HIS A 142 -14.48 -7.58 11.04
C HIS A 142 -15.32 -8.39 12.02
N ARG A 143 -15.05 -8.32 13.32
CA ARG A 143 -15.89 -8.96 14.34
C ARG A 143 -17.27 -8.28 14.47
N ALA A 144 -17.31 -6.96 14.32
CA ALA A 144 -18.55 -6.19 14.37
C ALA A 144 -19.41 -6.34 13.10
N ALA A 145 -18.85 -6.81 11.98
CA ALA A 145 -19.52 -6.93 10.69
C ALA A 145 -20.61 -8.03 10.70
N THR A 146 -21.72 -7.78 11.38
CA THR A 146 -22.90 -8.64 11.40
C THR A 146 -23.97 -8.07 10.45
N PRO A 147 -24.98 -8.86 10.02
CA PRO A 147 -26.04 -8.38 9.15
C PRO A 147 -26.81 -7.16 9.69
N ASN A 148 -26.82 -6.97 11.01
CA ASN A 148 -27.52 -5.87 11.68
C ASN A 148 -26.60 -4.71 12.07
N ALA A 149 -25.31 -4.80 11.76
CA ALA A 149 -24.34 -3.74 12.04
C ALA A 149 -24.52 -2.56 11.08
N ASP A 150 -24.03 -1.40 11.51
CA ASP A 150 -23.86 -0.26 10.61
C ASP A 150 -22.71 -0.55 9.63
N GLN A 151 -23.11 -1.04 8.45
CA GLN A 151 -22.17 -1.39 7.38
C GLN A 151 -21.36 -0.19 6.88
N GLY A 152 -21.92 1.03 6.99
CA GLY A 152 -21.23 2.27 6.63
C GLY A 152 -20.06 2.52 7.58
N LEU A 153 -20.28 2.41 8.87
CA LEU A 153 -19.24 2.58 9.89
C LEU A 153 -18.20 1.46 9.83
N VAL A 154 -18.61 0.21 9.59
CA VAL A 154 -17.67 -0.92 9.39
C VAL A 154 -16.73 -0.63 8.23
N ALA A 155 -17.27 -0.22 7.08
CA ALA A 155 -16.46 0.10 5.90
C ALA A 155 -15.53 1.31 6.14
N GLU A 156 -16.03 2.36 6.80
CA GLU A 156 -15.24 3.54 7.16
C GLU A 156 -14.02 3.16 8.02
N VAL A 157 -14.25 2.39 9.09
CA VAL A 157 -13.19 1.99 10.02
C VAL A 157 -12.18 1.08 9.33
N THR A 158 -12.64 0.12 8.51
CA THR A 158 -11.78 -0.78 7.74
C THR A 158 -10.88 0.00 6.80
N ASN A 159 -11.46 0.90 5.98
CA ASN A 159 -10.70 1.70 5.02
C ASN A 159 -9.71 2.64 5.72
N PHE A 160 -10.11 3.26 6.83
CA PHE A 160 -9.22 4.14 7.58
C PHE A 160 -8.08 3.36 8.27
N ALA A 161 -8.35 2.16 8.77
CA ALA A 161 -7.32 1.27 9.31
C ALA A 161 -6.28 0.89 8.26
N ASP A 162 -6.72 0.54 7.05
CA ASP A 162 -5.80 0.24 5.95
C ASP A 162 -5.00 1.46 5.50
N PHE A 163 -5.62 2.65 5.45
CA PHE A 163 -4.91 3.91 5.20
C PHE A 163 -3.82 4.20 6.25
N VAL A 164 -4.14 4.06 7.54
CA VAL A 164 -3.18 4.29 8.63
C VAL A 164 -2.02 3.29 8.58
N LEU A 165 -2.30 2.02 8.30
CA LEU A 165 -1.26 1.00 8.14
C LEU A 165 -0.37 1.26 6.92
N TYR A 166 -0.97 1.69 5.79
CA TYR A 166 -0.25 2.10 4.59
C TYR A 166 0.68 3.29 4.86
N THR A 167 0.19 4.34 5.54
CA THR A 167 1.03 5.50 5.87
C THR A 167 2.18 5.12 6.82
N ALA A 168 1.94 4.23 7.78
CA ALA A 168 2.99 3.70 8.63
C ALA A 168 4.04 2.90 7.82
N ALA A 169 3.61 2.10 6.84
CA ALA A 169 4.50 1.38 5.93
C ALA A 169 5.31 2.34 5.05
N HIS A 170 4.70 3.41 4.56
CA HIS A 170 5.36 4.42 3.72
C HIS A 170 6.42 5.21 4.51
N GLU A 171 6.07 5.66 5.72
CA GLU A 171 6.89 6.54 6.55
C GLU A 171 8.03 5.79 7.27
N THR A 172 7.92 4.49 7.53
CA THR A 172 8.98 3.76 8.25
C THR A 172 10.25 3.61 7.42
N GLY A 173 11.39 3.89 8.04
CA GLY A 173 12.71 3.57 7.50
C GLY A 173 13.14 2.12 7.75
N ASP A 174 12.42 1.36 8.59
CA ASP A 174 12.69 -0.04 8.87
C ASP A 174 12.07 -0.92 7.77
N LEU A 175 12.91 -1.51 6.93
CA LEU A 175 12.47 -2.34 5.80
C LEU A 175 11.75 -3.63 6.25
N GLY A 176 12.08 -4.15 7.43
CA GLY A 176 11.41 -5.31 8.01
C GLY A 176 9.95 -4.98 8.36
N LYS A 177 9.73 -3.87 9.09
CA LYS A 177 8.40 -3.36 9.42
C LYS A 177 7.62 -2.96 8.16
N LYS A 178 8.27 -2.27 7.21
CA LYS A 178 7.67 -1.95 5.91
C LYS A 178 7.12 -3.20 5.22
N THR A 179 7.95 -4.23 5.15
CA THR A 179 7.57 -5.54 4.57
C THR A 179 6.39 -6.17 5.33
N GLU A 180 6.39 -6.12 6.66
CA GLU A 180 5.32 -6.66 7.49
C GLU A 180 4.00 -5.93 7.27
N TYR A 181 4.00 -4.60 7.28
CA TYR A 181 2.80 -3.79 7.12
C TYR A 181 2.17 -3.96 5.72
N PHE A 182 2.98 -3.92 4.67
CA PHE A 182 2.48 -4.20 3.31
C PHE A 182 1.95 -5.62 3.14
N ARG A 183 2.62 -6.62 3.75
CA ARG A 183 2.14 -8.01 3.73
C ARG A 183 0.79 -8.13 4.42
N THR A 184 0.60 -7.45 5.54
CA THR A 184 -0.69 -7.42 6.25
C THR A 184 -1.80 -6.82 5.38
N LEU A 185 -1.55 -5.70 4.71
CA LEU A 185 -2.49 -5.10 3.76
C LEU A 185 -2.84 -6.06 2.60
N GLU A 186 -1.82 -6.70 2.01
CA GLU A 186 -2.02 -7.67 0.92
C GLU A 186 -2.82 -8.91 1.35
N GLN A 187 -2.62 -9.37 2.59
CA GLN A 187 -3.39 -10.51 3.14
C GLN A 187 -4.85 -10.16 3.40
N ARG A 188 -5.14 -8.90 3.75
CA ARG A 188 -6.51 -8.41 3.94
C ARG A 188 -7.27 -8.33 2.63
N ASP A 189 -6.69 -7.63 1.67
CA ASP A 189 -7.25 -7.46 0.33
C ASP A 189 -6.12 -7.20 -0.68
N PRO A 190 -5.78 -8.20 -1.54
CA PRO A 190 -4.75 -8.04 -2.58
C PRO A 190 -5.06 -6.95 -3.62
N ASP A 191 -6.35 -6.63 -3.80
CA ASP A 191 -6.84 -5.62 -4.76
C ASP A 191 -7.02 -4.23 -4.12
N ASN A 192 -6.69 -4.08 -2.84
CA ASN A 192 -6.75 -2.81 -2.13
C ASN A 192 -5.91 -1.73 -2.85
N GLU A 193 -6.44 -0.50 -2.91
CA GLU A 193 -5.76 0.61 -3.57
C GLU A 193 -4.40 0.96 -2.93
N TYR A 194 -4.25 0.80 -1.61
CA TYR A 194 -3.01 1.05 -0.89
C TYR A 194 -1.94 0.00 -1.19
N VAL A 195 -2.34 -1.26 -1.36
CA VAL A 195 -1.43 -2.32 -1.83
C VAL A 195 -0.92 -2.00 -3.22
N ARG A 196 -1.81 -1.59 -4.13
CA ARG A 196 -1.44 -1.20 -5.50
C ARG A 196 -0.52 0.03 -5.53
N SER A 197 -0.83 1.05 -4.73
CA SER A 197 -0.03 2.28 -4.65
C SER A 197 1.35 2.05 -4.06
N GLY A 198 1.46 1.20 -3.04
CA GLY A 198 2.72 0.86 -2.36
C GLY A 198 3.48 -0.33 -2.96
N ARG A 199 2.99 -0.93 -4.07
CA ARG A 199 3.51 -2.19 -4.59
C ARG A 199 5.02 -2.19 -4.84
N LEU A 200 5.52 -1.15 -5.47
CA LEU A 200 6.96 -1.03 -5.76
C LEU A 200 7.79 -0.91 -4.48
N GLU A 201 7.32 -0.13 -3.49
CA GLU A 201 8.00 0.00 -2.20
C GLU A 201 8.05 -1.34 -1.46
N TYR A 202 6.95 -2.08 -1.46
CA TYR A 202 6.86 -3.41 -0.87
C TYR A 202 7.85 -4.38 -1.53
N ILE A 203 7.84 -4.46 -2.87
CA ILE A 203 8.75 -5.34 -3.62
C ILE A 203 10.20 -4.99 -3.32
N ASN A 204 10.55 -3.69 -3.33
CA ASN A 204 11.90 -3.24 -3.03
C ASN A 204 12.30 -3.57 -1.60
N ALA A 205 11.43 -3.35 -0.61
CA ALA A 205 11.70 -3.67 0.78
C ALA A 205 11.96 -5.19 0.98
N VAL A 206 11.16 -6.04 0.34
CA VAL A 206 11.38 -7.50 0.37
C VAL A 206 12.71 -7.87 -0.29
N ILE A 207 13.01 -7.29 -1.47
CA ILE A 207 14.25 -7.59 -2.20
C ILE A 207 15.48 -7.12 -1.42
N GLU A 208 15.42 -5.97 -0.76
CA GLU A 208 16.53 -5.45 0.04
C GLU A 208 16.77 -6.26 1.33
N THR A 209 15.71 -6.75 1.96
CA THR A 209 15.81 -7.56 3.19
C THR A 209 16.10 -9.04 2.93
N ALA A 210 15.70 -9.56 1.77
CA ALA A 210 15.94 -10.95 1.39
C ALA A 210 17.41 -11.21 1.04
N SER A 211 17.89 -12.42 1.31
CA SER A 211 19.20 -12.84 0.79
C SER A 211 19.20 -12.90 -0.73
N PRO A 212 20.36 -12.73 -1.39
CA PRO A 212 20.45 -12.76 -2.85
C PRO A 212 19.82 -13.99 -3.50
N GLU A 213 19.87 -15.13 -2.82
CA GLU A 213 19.30 -16.40 -3.27
C GLU A 213 17.78 -16.44 -3.17
N GLN A 214 17.18 -15.63 -2.30
CA GLN A 214 15.75 -15.60 -2.03
C GLN A 214 15.00 -14.58 -2.90
N ARG A 215 15.67 -13.59 -3.48
CA ARG A 215 15.04 -12.48 -4.20
C ARG A 215 14.30 -12.94 -5.46
N LEU A 216 14.99 -13.66 -6.33
CA LEU A 216 14.37 -14.14 -7.57
C LEU A 216 13.26 -15.17 -7.31
N PRO A 217 13.42 -16.18 -6.42
CA PRO A 217 12.32 -17.05 -6.00
C PRO A 217 11.10 -16.31 -5.44
N PHE A 218 11.30 -15.24 -4.68
CA PHE A 218 10.19 -14.39 -4.24
C PHE A 218 9.44 -13.78 -5.43
N VAL A 219 10.16 -13.15 -6.36
CA VAL A 219 9.56 -12.57 -7.57
C VAL A 219 8.83 -13.62 -8.40
N GLU A 220 9.40 -14.80 -8.58
CA GLU A 220 8.79 -15.91 -9.32
C GLU A 220 7.48 -16.38 -8.69
N LYS A 221 7.48 -16.53 -7.35
CA LYS A 221 6.29 -16.90 -6.58
C LYS A 221 5.17 -15.87 -6.76
N GLU A 222 5.49 -14.59 -6.64
CA GLU A 222 4.50 -13.53 -6.79
C GLU A 222 4.02 -13.38 -8.24
N LEU A 223 4.90 -13.53 -9.24
CA LEU A 223 4.53 -13.57 -10.66
C LEU A 223 3.64 -14.77 -11.04
N ALA A 224 3.69 -15.87 -10.29
CA ALA A 224 2.75 -16.97 -10.49
C ALA A 224 1.33 -16.58 -10.10
N ARG A 225 1.17 -15.68 -9.14
CA ARG A 225 -0.14 -15.14 -8.69
C ARG A 225 -0.61 -13.98 -9.57
N THR A 226 0.31 -13.10 -9.94
CA THR A 226 0.04 -11.88 -10.72
C THR A 226 0.97 -11.81 -11.95
N PRO A 227 0.70 -12.59 -13.02
CA PRO A 227 1.64 -12.77 -14.12
C PRO A 227 1.98 -11.49 -14.91
N ASN A 228 1.12 -10.51 -14.88
CA ASN A 228 1.25 -9.26 -15.62
C ASN A 228 1.50 -8.04 -14.69
N ASP A 229 1.99 -8.25 -13.48
CA ASP A 229 2.39 -7.19 -12.57
C ASP A 229 3.70 -6.56 -13.10
N GLU A 230 3.65 -5.28 -13.47
CA GLU A 230 4.81 -4.58 -14.06
C GLU A 230 5.95 -4.39 -13.07
N ASP A 231 5.66 -4.24 -11.77
CA ASP A 231 6.68 -4.03 -10.74
C ASP A 231 7.46 -5.34 -10.48
N LEU A 232 6.76 -6.46 -10.44
CA LEU A 232 7.38 -7.78 -10.33
C LEU A 232 8.17 -8.15 -11.59
N LEU A 233 7.65 -7.85 -12.77
CA LEU A 233 8.39 -8.10 -14.03
C LEU A 233 9.65 -7.24 -14.11
N PHE A 234 9.59 -5.99 -13.65
CA PHE A 234 10.74 -5.10 -13.55
C PHE A 234 11.79 -5.63 -12.57
N ALA A 235 11.37 -6.00 -11.35
CA ALA A 235 12.24 -6.60 -10.35
C ALA A 235 12.85 -7.93 -10.84
N GLY A 236 12.04 -8.78 -11.47
CA GLY A 236 12.49 -10.04 -12.06
C GLY A 236 13.53 -9.86 -13.15
N THR A 237 13.36 -8.84 -14.01
CA THR A 237 14.36 -8.48 -15.02
C THR A 237 15.71 -8.17 -14.37
N GLN A 238 15.71 -7.32 -13.33
CA GLN A 238 16.95 -6.90 -12.67
C GLN A 238 17.61 -8.04 -11.89
N GLU A 239 16.84 -8.80 -11.11
CA GLU A 239 17.38 -9.90 -10.31
C GLU A 239 17.89 -11.06 -11.16
N ALA A 240 17.18 -11.42 -12.24
CA ALA A 240 17.64 -12.44 -13.18
C ALA A 240 18.95 -12.00 -13.89
N ALA A 241 19.04 -10.74 -14.30
CA ALA A 241 20.25 -10.19 -14.90
C ALA A 241 21.44 -10.16 -13.92
N ARG A 242 21.19 -9.77 -12.66
CA ARG A 242 22.21 -9.79 -11.60
C ARG A 242 22.78 -11.20 -11.36
N LEU A 243 21.95 -12.23 -11.52
CA LEU A 243 22.33 -13.63 -11.40
C LEU A 243 22.89 -14.22 -12.71
N ASN A 244 23.09 -13.40 -13.75
CA ASN A 244 23.50 -13.83 -15.10
C ASN A 244 22.57 -14.89 -15.73
N ARG A 245 21.27 -14.86 -15.36
CA ARG A 245 20.22 -15.71 -15.93
C ARG A 245 19.62 -15.04 -17.17
N ASP A 246 20.43 -14.85 -18.21
CA ASP A 246 20.09 -14.05 -19.38
C ASP A 246 18.75 -14.45 -20.02
N ALA A 247 18.44 -15.74 -20.14
CA ALA A 247 17.17 -16.21 -20.71
C ALA A 247 15.95 -15.75 -19.89
N GLN A 248 16.04 -15.78 -18.56
CA GLN A 248 14.97 -15.33 -17.68
C GLN A 248 14.84 -13.81 -17.71
N ALA A 249 15.96 -13.08 -17.65
CA ALA A 249 15.98 -11.61 -17.75
C ALA A 249 15.37 -11.13 -19.06
N LEU A 250 15.68 -11.79 -20.17
CA LEU A 250 15.09 -11.50 -21.48
C LEU A 250 13.56 -11.75 -21.47
N ASN A 251 13.13 -12.89 -20.95
CA ASN A 251 11.70 -13.22 -20.85
C ASN A 251 10.93 -12.16 -20.05
N TYR A 252 11.42 -11.78 -18.86
CA TYR A 252 10.77 -10.75 -18.03
C TYR A 252 10.77 -9.39 -18.72
N SER A 253 11.89 -9.00 -19.37
CA SER A 253 11.98 -7.75 -20.13
C SER A 253 10.94 -7.68 -21.24
N LEU A 254 10.81 -8.71 -22.04
CA LEU A 254 9.86 -8.75 -23.17
C LEU A 254 8.40 -8.75 -22.68
N ARG A 255 8.11 -9.50 -21.61
CA ARG A 255 6.78 -9.48 -20.97
C ARG A 255 6.46 -8.10 -20.41
N LEU A 256 7.39 -7.46 -19.72
CA LEU A 256 7.23 -6.11 -19.18
C LEU A 256 6.91 -5.11 -20.31
N LEU A 257 7.68 -5.11 -21.39
CA LEU A 257 7.42 -4.26 -22.54
C LEU A 257 6.02 -4.50 -23.15
N SER A 258 5.61 -5.77 -23.24
CA SER A 258 4.28 -6.14 -23.74
C SER A 258 3.15 -5.64 -22.83
N VAL A 259 3.33 -5.75 -21.51
CA VAL A 259 2.36 -5.24 -20.51
C VAL A 259 2.26 -3.71 -20.61
N LEU A 260 3.39 -3.02 -20.59
CA LEU A 260 3.43 -1.55 -20.64
C LEU A 260 2.87 -0.97 -21.95
N ALA A 261 2.98 -1.70 -23.06
CA ALA A 261 2.40 -1.26 -24.34
C ALA A 261 0.87 -1.19 -24.32
N LYS A 262 0.21 -2.01 -23.50
CA LYS A 262 -1.24 -2.17 -23.46
C LYS A 262 -1.89 -1.54 -22.23
N ARG A 263 -1.10 -1.26 -21.18
CA ARG A 263 -1.63 -0.84 -19.89
C ARG A 263 -1.99 0.65 -19.88
N ALA A 264 -3.24 0.94 -19.56
CA ALA A 264 -3.68 2.30 -19.25
C ALA A 264 -3.12 2.77 -17.91
N THR A 265 -3.24 4.06 -17.64
CA THR A 265 -2.90 4.63 -16.32
C THR A 265 -3.68 3.91 -15.22
N PRO A 266 -3.02 3.33 -14.20
CA PRO A 266 -3.71 2.68 -13.10
C PRO A 266 -4.61 3.65 -12.34
N THR A 267 -5.76 3.15 -11.86
CA THR A 267 -6.67 3.94 -11.02
C THR A 267 -5.93 4.42 -9.76
N GLY A 268 -6.11 5.70 -9.41
CA GLY A 268 -5.47 6.30 -8.23
C GLY A 268 -4.06 6.85 -8.48
N LEU A 269 -3.44 6.60 -9.64
CA LEU A 269 -2.13 7.15 -10.00
C LEU A 269 -2.27 8.35 -10.94
N ALA A 270 -1.55 9.45 -10.68
CA ALA A 270 -1.53 10.59 -11.58
C ALA A 270 -0.90 10.21 -12.94
N GLU A 271 -1.43 10.73 -14.03
CA GLU A 271 -0.95 10.40 -15.39
C GLU A 271 0.53 10.73 -15.58
N ALA A 272 1.00 11.84 -15.01
CA ALA A 272 2.41 12.24 -15.08
C ALA A 272 3.33 11.24 -14.35
N ASP A 273 2.91 10.74 -13.19
CA ASP A 273 3.67 9.76 -12.41
C ASP A 273 3.71 8.41 -13.12
N TRP A 274 2.57 8.00 -13.69
CA TRP A 274 2.52 6.81 -14.53
C TRP A 274 3.44 6.93 -15.76
N ALA A 275 3.41 8.05 -16.46
CA ALA A 275 4.27 8.28 -17.63
C ALA A 275 5.75 8.20 -17.24
N LYS A 276 6.14 8.76 -16.10
CA LYS A 276 7.51 8.69 -15.57
C LYS A 276 7.91 7.24 -15.24
N LYS A 277 7.09 6.52 -14.47
CA LYS A 277 7.29 5.10 -14.14
C LYS A 277 7.41 4.25 -15.40
N ARG A 278 6.44 4.38 -16.31
CA ARG A 278 6.40 3.65 -17.58
C ARG A 278 7.66 3.89 -18.43
N SER A 279 8.08 5.15 -18.53
CA SER A 279 9.31 5.55 -19.23
C SER A 279 10.55 4.88 -18.64
N GLN A 280 10.69 4.89 -17.32
CA GLN A 280 11.78 4.24 -16.61
C GLN A 280 11.80 2.73 -16.89
N TYR A 281 10.65 2.07 -16.83
CA TYR A 281 10.53 0.63 -17.01
C TYR A 281 10.83 0.21 -18.46
N ILE A 282 10.33 0.96 -19.45
CA ILE A 282 10.65 0.75 -20.88
C ILE A 282 12.15 0.88 -21.11
N SER A 283 12.78 1.92 -20.56
CA SER A 283 14.22 2.15 -20.66
C SER A 283 15.04 0.93 -20.23
N ILE A 284 14.79 0.47 -19.00
CA ILE A 284 15.56 -0.60 -18.38
C ILE A 284 15.29 -1.94 -19.10
N ALA A 285 14.01 -2.27 -19.36
CA ALA A 285 13.65 -3.51 -20.04
C ALA A 285 14.20 -3.57 -21.45
N SER A 286 14.13 -2.47 -22.21
CA SER A 286 14.70 -2.41 -23.56
C SER A 286 16.22 -2.52 -23.55
N TRP A 287 16.88 -1.90 -22.57
CA TRP A 287 18.33 -1.99 -22.43
C TRP A 287 18.78 -3.44 -22.13
N TYR A 288 18.12 -4.13 -21.19
CA TYR A 288 18.44 -5.54 -20.92
C TYR A 288 18.14 -6.44 -22.11
N ALA A 289 16.95 -6.30 -22.72
CA ALA A 289 16.60 -7.10 -23.89
C ALA A 289 17.62 -6.94 -25.04
N GLY A 290 17.97 -5.70 -25.36
CA GLY A 290 18.93 -5.42 -26.39
C GLY A 290 20.34 -5.92 -26.07
N SER A 291 20.81 -5.74 -24.83
CA SER A 291 22.12 -6.24 -24.39
C SER A 291 22.21 -7.77 -24.45
N ILE A 292 21.15 -8.47 -24.04
CA ILE A 292 21.10 -9.94 -24.07
C ILE A 292 21.04 -10.46 -25.51
N TYR A 293 20.21 -9.85 -26.37
CA TYR A 293 20.18 -10.22 -27.78
C TYR A 293 21.56 -10.06 -28.47
N SER A 294 22.32 -8.99 -28.15
CA SER A 294 23.66 -8.81 -28.64
C SER A 294 24.60 -9.95 -28.21
N LYS A 295 24.56 -10.35 -26.95
CA LYS A 295 25.33 -11.51 -26.43
C LYS A 295 24.97 -12.82 -27.14
N GLN A 296 23.72 -12.96 -27.59
CA GLN A 296 23.21 -14.14 -28.31
C GLN A 296 23.53 -14.11 -29.82
N GLY A 297 24.13 -13.02 -30.32
CA GLY A 297 24.40 -12.82 -31.75
C GLY A 297 23.18 -12.36 -32.54
N GLU A 298 22.08 -12.07 -31.89
CA GLU A 298 20.83 -11.58 -32.50
C GLU A 298 20.89 -10.06 -32.66
N TYR A 299 21.77 -9.59 -33.57
CA TYR A 299 22.12 -8.16 -33.67
C TYR A 299 20.97 -7.28 -34.16
N GLY A 300 20.08 -7.78 -35.03
CA GLY A 300 18.91 -7.04 -35.49
C GLY A 300 17.90 -6.73 -34.38
N PRO A 301 17.42 -7.70 -33.60
CA PRO A 301 16.64 -7.47 -32.38
C PRO A 301 17.37 -6.58 -31.39
N SER A 302 18.67 -6.79 -31.14
CA SER A 302 19.47 -5.96 -30.23
C SER A 302 19.44 -4.49 -30.62
N ASP A 303 19.70 -4.16 -31.90
CA ASP A 303 19.67 -2.80 -32.44
C ASP A 303 18.34 -2.12 -32.17
N ARG A 304 17.25 -2.81 -32.44
CA ARG A 304 15.89 -2.27 -32.24
C ARG A 304 15.62 -1.90 -30.77
N TYR A 305 15.95 -2.81 -29.84
CA TYR A 305 15.68 -2.56 -28.42
C TYR A 305 16.65 -1.53 -27.83
N LEU A 306 17.94 -1.57 -28.16
CA LEU A 306 18.90 -0.58 -27.66
C LEU A 306 18.58 0.82 -28.18
N THR A 307 18.24 0.95 -29.47
CA THR A 307 17.86 2.23 -30.08
C THR A 307 16.62 2.80 -29.40
N ALA A 308 15.62 1.96 -29.10
CA ALA A 308 14.42 2.38 -28.36
C ALA A 308 14.73 2.83 -26.92
N ALA A 309 15.79 2.30 -26.30
CA ALA A 309 16.20 2.68 -24.96
C ALA A 309 16.93 4.04 -24.92
N LEU A 310 17.61 4.47 -26.00
CA LEU A 310 18.53 5.62 -25.97
C LEU A 310 17.91 6.90 -25.44
N SER A 311 16.67 7.23 -25.87
CA SER A 311 15.99 8.45 -25.43
C SER A 311 15.73 8.53 -23.93
N TYR A 312 15.70 7.38 -23.25
CA TYR A 312 15.46 7.25 -21.82
C TYR A 312 16.75 7.08 -21.00
N LEU A 313 17.92 7.00 -21.66
CA LEU A 313 19.21 6.78 -21.00
C LEU A 313 20.07 8.06 -20.93
N LEU A 314 19.54 9.21 -21.38
CA LEU A 314 20.31 10.46 -21.49
C LEU A 314 20.85 10.96 -20.14
N ASP A 315 20.13 10.67 -19.06
CA ASP A 315 20.51 10.98 -17.67
C ASP A 315 21.34 9.87 -17.00
N LYS A 316 21.66 8.78 -17.73
CA LYS A 316 22.36 7.59 -17.22
C LYS A 316 23.63 7.30 -18.02
N PRO A 317 24.68 8.12 -17.89
CA PRO A 317 25.82 8.09 -18.79
C PRO A 317 26.54 6.72 -18.89
N GLY A 318 26.57 5.95 -17.80
CA GLY A 318 27.15 4.61 -17.81
C GLY A 318 26.38 3.60 -18.69
N MET A 319 25.04 3.60 -18.56
CA MET A 319 24.17 2.74 -19.40
C MET A 319 24.13 3.23 -20.85
N LEU A 320 24.12 4.54 -21.06
CA LEU A 320 24.14 5.14 -22.39
C LEU A 320 25.43 4.78 -23.14
N ALA A 321 26.60 4.87 -22.48
CA ALA A 321 27.86 4.45 -23.06
C ALA A 321 27.90 2.95 -23.41
N ALA A 322 27.37 2.08 -22.52
CA ALA A 322 27.25 0.66 -22.79
C ALA A 322 26.32 0.39 -23.97
N ALA A 323 25.20 1.08 -24.09
CA ALA A 323 24.28 0.97 -25.22
C ALA A 323 24.94 1.41 -26.54
N TYR A 324 25.62 2.55 -26.56
CA TYR A 324 26.36 2.99 -27.75
C TYR A 324 27.46 2.03 -28.13
N TYR A 325 28.24 1.52 -27.17
CA TYR A 325 29.27 0.55 -27.44
C TYR A 325 28.71 -0.73 -28.08
N THR A 326 27.63 -1.25 -27.52
CA THR A 326 26.94 -2.46 -28.04
C THR A 326 26.34 -2.20 -29.42
N LEU A 327 25.69 -1.06 -29.66
CA LEU A 327 25.19 -0.68 -30.99
C LEU A 327 26.30 -0.52 -31.99
N GLY A 328 27.45 0.06 -31.61
CA GLY A 328 28.65 0.16 -32.44
C GLY A 328 29.18 -1.22 -32.87
N TYR A 329 29.26 -2.15 -31.91
CA TYR A 329 29.67 -3.53 -32.18
C TYR A 329 28.66 -4.28 -33.06
N ASN A 330 27.37 -4.22 -32.77
CA ASN A 330 26.33 -4.87 -33.57
C ASN A 330 26.37 -4.42 -35.04
N ASN A 331 26.45 -3.10 -35.26
CA ASN A 331 26.46 -2.54 -36.61
C ASN A 331 27.75 -2.84 -37.33
N TYR A 332 28.89 -2.91 -36.65
CA TYR A 332 30.14 -3.41 -37.22
C TYR A 332 30.00 -4.88 -37.72
N THR A 333 29.46 -5.75 -36.88
CA THR A 333 29.29 -7.17 -37.25
C THR A 333 28.32 -7.32 -38.42
N LEU A 334 27.19 -6.63 -38.41
CA LEU A 334 26.23 -6.62 -39.50
C LEU A 334 26.79 -6.01 -40.78
N ALA A 335 27.67 -5.01 -40.68
CA ALA A 335 28.37 -4.43 -41.82
C ALA A 335 29.33 -5.42 -42.48
N ASN A 336 30.06 -6.20 -41.68
CA ASN A 336 30.97 -7.23 -42.19
C ASN A 336 30.25 -8.33 -42.98
N ASP A 337 29.06 -8.71 -42.48
CA ASP A 337 28.26 -9.76 -43.14
C ASP A 337 27.56 -9.25 -44.42
N SER A 338 26.98 -8.04 -44.37
CA SER A 338 26.13 -7.50 -45.42
C SER A 338 26.84 -6.56 -46.42
N ARG A 339 27.99 -6.01 -46.02
CA ARG A 339 28.71 -4.91 -46.70
C ARG A 339 27.83 -3.65 -46.88
N ASP A 340 26.80 -3.46 -46.03
CA ASP A 340 25.90 -2.33 -46.09
C ASP A 340 26.61 -1.05 -45.58
N PRO A 341 26.77 -0.01 -46.41
CA PRO A 341 27.40 1.26 -46.01
C PRO A 341 26.60 1.99 -44.90
N ALA A 342 25.31 1.76 -44.76
CA ALA A 342 24.52 2.35 -43.69
C ALA A 342 24.97 1.78 -42.35
N ARG A 343 25.23 0.48 -42.26
CA ARG A 343 25.75 -0.19 -41.06
C ARG A 343 27.13 0.30 -40.67
N VAL A 344 28.00 0.52 -41.65
CA VAL A 344 29.32 1.12 -41.37
C VAL A 344 29.20 2.52 -40.74
N ARG A 345 28.35 3.37 -41.33
CA ARG A 345 28.07 4.71 -40.76
C ARG A 345 27.52 4.65 -39.36
N ASP A 346 26.57 3.75 -39.09
CA ASP A 346 26.01 3.57 -37.75
C ASP A 346 27.04 3.04 -36.75
N ALA A 347 27.90 2.10 -37.15
CA ALA A 347 29.02 1.60 -36.36
C ALA A 347 29.97 2.74 -35.95
N LEU A 348 30.39 3.59 -36.92
CA LEU A 348 31.22 4.76 -36.65
C LEU A 348 30.52 5.73 -35.70
N ARG A 349 29.27 6.09 -35.99
CA ARG A 349 28.49 7.03 -35.20
C ARG A 349 28.36 6.59 -33.75
N TYR A 350 27.99 5.35 -33.50
CA TYR A 350 27.79 4.87 -32.14
C TYR A 350 29.10 4.72 -31.35
N ASN A 351 30.19 4.27 -32.00
CA ASN A 351 31.52 4.26 -31.37
C ASN A 351 32.00 5.70 -31.06
N GLN A 352 31.74 6.68 -31.94
CA GLN A 352 32.05 8.10 -31.66
C GLN A 352 31.25 8.64 -30.48
N LEU A 353 29.96 8.36 -30.42
CA LEU A 353 29.11 8.77 -29.30
C LEU A 353 29.58 8.12 -27.97
N CYS A 354 29.96 6.85 -28.00
CA CYS A 354 30.54 6.16 -26.86
C CYS A 354 31.86 6.76 -26.40
N ALA A 355 32.77 7.05 -27.35
CA ALA A 355 34.10 7.61 -27.09
C ALA A 355 34.02 9.01 -26.42
N ASN A 356 32.92 9.73 -26.62
CA ASN A 356 32.68 11.05 -25.99
C ASN A 356 32.16 10.96 -24.55
N ILE A 357 31.82 9.76 -24.05
CA ILE A 357 31.35 9.56 -22.70
C ILE A 357 32.45 8.96 -21.83
N LYS A 358 32.82 9.61 -20.73
CA LYS A 358 33.74 9.05 -19.74
C LYS A 358 33.14 7.79 -19.11
N SER A 359 33.65 6.62 -19.55
CA SER A 359 33.11 5.32 -19.17
C SER A 359 34.17 4.23 -19.33
N PRO A 360 33.97 3.01 -18.80
CA PRO A 360 34.85 1.87 -19.07
C PRO A 360 34.95 1.49 -20.54
N TYR A 361 34.00 1.90 -21.36
CA TYR A 361 33.93 1.60 -22.80
C TYR A 361 34.66 2.63 -23.66
N GLN A 362 35.04 3.79 -23.14
CA GLN A 362 35.59 4.92 -23.90
C GLN A 362 36.83 4.51 -24.74
N ALA A 363 37.82 3.91 -24.09
CA ALA A 363 39.05 3.51 -24.76
C ALA A 363 38.81 2.42 -25.82
N SER A 364 37.93 1.49 -25.57
CA SER A 364 37.55 0.45 -26.52
C SER A 364 36.82 1.02 -27.73
N ALA A 365 35.92 1.98 -27.51
CA ALA A 365 35.21 2.66 -28.59
C ALA A 365 36.15 3.47 -29.48
N GLN A 366 37.15 4.13 -28.92
CA GLN A 366 38.22 4.82 -29.70
C GLN A 366 38.98 3.85 -30.57
N LYS A 367 39.44 2.70 -30.04
CA LYS A 367 40.11 1.67 -30.81
C LYS A 367 39.23 1.11 -31.94
N ASN A 368 37.93 0.91 -31.66
CA ASN A 368 36.98 0.47 -32.68
C ASN A 368 36.84 1.48 -33.83
N LEU A 369 36.84 2.80 -33.51
CA LEU A 369 36.80 3.85 -34.54
C LEU A 369 37.99 3.79 -35.46
N GLU A 370 39.20 3.62 -34.91
CA GLU A 370 40.44 3.50 -35.71
C GLU A 370 40.41 2.24 -36.58
N ALA A 371 39.99 1.10 -36.01
CA ALA A 371 39.86 -0.15 -36.75
C ALA A 371 38.86 -0.05 -37.91
N LEU A 372 37.66 0.54 -37.65
CA LEU A 372 36.64 0.77 -38.67
C LEU A 372 37.14 1.64 -39.83
N LYS A 373 37.88 2.71 -39.54
CA LYS A 373 38.47 3.59 -40.56
C LYS A 373 39.44 2.83 -41.48
N VAL A 374 40.33 2.03 -40.88
CA VAL A 374 41.30 1.22 -41.63
C VAL A 374 40.60 0.15 -42.49
N GLU A 375 39.67 -0.61 -41.88
CA GLU A 375 39.02 -1.76 -42.53
C GLU A 375 38.10 -1.36 -43.68
N PHE A 376 37.39 -0.24 -43.54
CA PHE A 376 36.48 0.24 -44.59
C PHE A 376 37.05 1.38 -45.43
N HIS A 377 38.35 1.64 -45.34
CA HIS A 377 39.09 2.67 -46.12
C HIS A 377 38.45 4.06 -46.04
N LEU A 378 38.12 4.49 -44.80
CA LEU A 378 37.49 5.78 -44.55
C LEU A 378 38.55 6.80 -44.08
N GLU A 379 38.46 8.04 -44.58
CA GLU A 379 39.32 9.15 -44.16
C GLU A 379 39.00 9.73 -42.78
#